data_0ae7f671eba3628f5e6b31fe762d6e9f
#
_entry.id   0ae7f671eba3628f5e6b31fe762d6e9f
#
_cell.length_a   1.000
_cell.length_b   1.000
_cell.length_c   1.000
_cell.angle_alpha   90.00
_cell.angle_beta   90.00
_cell.angle_gamma   90.00
#
_symmetry.space_group_name_H-M   'P 1'
#
loop_
_entity.id
_entity.type
_entity.pdbx_description
1 polymer ?
#
loop_
_entity_poly.entity_id
_entity_poly.type
_entity_poly.pdbx_seq_one_letter_code
_entity_poly.pdbx_strand_id
1 'polypeptide(L)'
;MKNKKDSNLYKVKFIIVGDSFVGKTNIFNRYIKGEFANNLGSTISVEFQVETIQVNDAIFRLQLWDTAGSEKFRSIVRGYYADSACCLLVYDITNQKSFDSLDYWIEEIKNNSHKNVEMILIGNKCDKENERQIEETDGEFTAERYGMKFFESSALTGYNIKEIFEYGCKKVYENIVNGKYDLDNEDHSCGVERLDKNKENNLNPAQKIKFTLQKDNVKKKKKKKKFC
;
A
#
# COMPACT_ATOMS: atom_id res chain seq x y z
N MET A 1 -36.76 -5.68 14.60
CA MET A 1 -35.39 -5.10 14.54
C MET A 1 -34.44 -6.19 14.08
N LYS A 2 -34.09 -6.21 12.80
CA LYS A 2 -33.11 -7.20 12.25
C LYS A 2 -31.72 -6.73 12.61
N ASN A 3 -31.02 -7.45 13.48
CA ASN A 3 -29.57 -7.30 13.68
C ASN A 3 -28.87 -7.64 12.35
N LYS A 4 -28.67 -6.66 11.48
CA LYS A 4 -27.65 -6.73 10.45
C LYS A 4 -26.30 -6.74 11.20
N LYS A 5 -25.72 -7.90 11.39
CA LYS A 5 -24.29 -8.03 11.63
C LYS A 5 -23.60 -7.52 10.36
N ASP A 6 -23.40 -6.21 10.28
CA ASP A 6 -22.67 -5.60 9.17
C ASP A 6 -21.29 -6.26 9.16
N SER A 7 -20.96 -6.88 8.05
CA SER A 7 -19.65 -7.47 7.88
C SER A 7 -18.65 -6.33 7.73
N ASN A 8 -17.78 -6.14 8.71
CA ASN A 8 -16.66 -5.20 8.64
C ASN A 8 -15.62 -5.73 7.63
N LEU A 9 -16.04 -5.88 6.37
CA LEU A 9 -15.21 -6.31 5.26
C LEU A 9 -15.08 -5.18 4.26
N TYR A 10 -13.85 -4.75 4.02
CA TYR A 10 -13.55 -3.63 3.14
C TYR A 10 -12.55 -4.03 2.06
N LYS A 11 -12.73 -3.50 0.87
CA LYS A 11 -11.70 -3.46 -0.17
C LYS A 11 -11.02 -2.09 -0.08
N VAL A 12 -9.70 -2.06 -0.03
CA VAL A 12 -8.91 -0.83 0.06
C VAL A 12 -7.76 -0.87 -0.95
N LYS A 13 -7.53 0.25 -1.60
CA LYS A 13 -6.48 0.38 -2.60
C LYS A 13 -5.29 1.17 -2.03
N PHE A 14 -4.11 0.56 -2.08
CA PHE A 14 -2.83 1.19 -1.78
C PHE A 14 -1.97 1.24 -3.03
N ILE A 15 -1.30 2.35 -3.24
CA ILE A 15 -0.37 2.57 -4.35
C ILE A 15 1.03 2.91 -3.80
N ILE A 16 2.07 2.34 -4.41
CA ILE A 16 3.46 2.62 -4.06
C ILE A 16 4.04 3.53 -5.15
N VAL A 17 4.53 4.70 -4.77
CA VAL A 17 5.02 5.74 -5.68
C VAL A 17 6.39 6.27 -5.24
N GLY A 18 7.08 6.98 -6.12
CA GLY A 18 8.43 7.51 -5.92
C GLY A 18 9.31 7.25 -7.14
N ASP A 19 10.53 7.76 -7.12
CA ASP A 19 11.48 7.69 -8.25
C ASP A 19 11.84 6.25 -8.64
N SER A 20 12.46 6.09 -9.81
CA SER A 20 13.03 4.80 -10.22
C SER A 20 14.12 4.36 -9.25
N PHE A 21 14.22 3.04 -9.04
CA PHE A 21 15.25 2.38 -8.23
C PHE A 21 15.24 2.69 -6.71
N VAL A 22 14.26 3.42 -6.18
CA VAL A 22 14.11 3.61 -4.71
C VAL A 22 13.70 2.33 -3.98
N GLY A 23 13.30 1.28 -4.71
CA GLY A 23 13.00 -0.03 -4.16
C GLY A 23 11.52 -0.34 -3.97
N LYS A 24 10.58 0.36 -4.65
CA LYS A 24 9.14 0.13 -4.59
C LYS A 24 8.76 -1.33 -4.83
N THR A 25 9.23 -1.89 -5.93
CA THR A 25 9.00 -3.29 -6.31
C THR A 25 9.58 -4.27 -5.29
N ASN A 26 10.72 -3.97 -4.68
CA ASN A 26 11.28 -4.79 -3.62
C ASN A 26 10.46 -4.71 -2.32
N ILE A 27 9.94 -3.54 -1.94
CA ILE A 27 8.98 -3.40 -0.83
C ILE A 27 7.73 -4.24 -1.10
N PHE A 28 7.17 -4.11 -2.30
CA PHE A 28 6.02 -4.89 -2.75
C PHE A 28 6.30 -6.41 -2.67
N ASN A 29 7.38 -6.90 -3.28
CA ASN A 29 7.72 -8.32 -3.28
C ASN A 29 8.05 -8.85 -1.88
N ARG A 30 8.75 -8.05 -1.05
CA ARG A 30 9.03 -8.41 0.34
C ARG A 30 7.74 -8.59 1.13
N TYR A 31 6.79 -7.69 0.96
CA TYR A 31 5.50 -7.78 1.66
C TYR A 31 4.66 -8.97 1.19
N ILE A 32 4.51 -9.15 -0.13
CA ILE A 32 3.62 -10.16 -0.72
C ILE A 32 4.23 -11.57 -0.65
N LYS A 33 5.50 -11.72 -1.02
CA LYS A 33 6.16 -13.02 -1.24
C LYS A 33 7.19 -13.36 -0.15
N GLY A 34 7.66 -12.36 0.62
CA GLY A 34 8.81 -12.50 1.52
C GLY A 34 10.15 -12.52 0.77
N GLU A 35 10.16 -12.09 -0.49
CA GLU A 35 11.32 -12.16 -1.39
C GLU A 35 11.97 -10.80 -1.58
N PHE A 36 13.26 -10.82 -1.92
CA PHE A 36 14.04 -9.66 -2.34
C PHE A 36 14.86 -10.04 -3.58
N ALA A 37 14.91 -9.14 -4.56
CA ALA A 37 15.71 -9.34 -5.77
C ALA A 37 16.76 -8.24 -5.92
N ASN A 38 18.03 -8.63 -6.02
CA ASN A 38 19.17 -7.70 -6.13
C ASN A 38 19.21 -6.92 -7.45
N ASN A 39 18.75 -7.54 -8.55
CA ASN A 39 18.93 -7.03 -9.91
C ASN A 39 17.58 -6.85 -10.60
N LEU A 40 16.66 -6.09 -9.99
CA LEU A 40 15.45 -5.67 -10.67
C LEU A 40 15.77 -4.54 -11.65
N GLY A 41 15.47 -4.76 -12.93
CA GLY A 41 15.43 -3.69 -13.91
C GLY A 41 14.39 -2.62 -13.55
N SER A 42 14.35 -1.53 -14.31
CA SER A 42 13.29 -0.53 -14.17
C SER A 42 11.93 -1.16 -14.42
N THR A 43 10.98 -0.93 -13.51
CA THR A 43 9.58 -1.37 -13.66
C THR A 43 8.96 -0.67 -14.86
N ILE A 44 8.47 -1.45 -15.83
CA ILE A 44 7.86 -0.95 -17.07
C ILE A 44 6.33 -1.00 -16.97
N SER A 45 5.80 -1.91 -16.15
CA SER A 45 4.36 -2.15 -15.98
C SER A 45 3.95 -1.92 -14.53
N VAL A 46 2.65 -1.78 -14.32
CA VAL A 46 2.07 -1.75 -12.97
C VAL A 46 1.78 -3.19 -12.54
N GLU A 47 2.31 -3.62 -11.38
CA GLU A 47 1.98 -4.90 -10.77
C GLU A 47 0.86 -4.71 -9.74
N PHE A 48 -0.02 -5.69 -9.66
CA PHE A 48 -1.18 -5.68 -8.78
C PHE A 48 -1.32 -7.01 -8.04
N GLN A 49 -1.53 -6.94 -6.72
CA GLN A 49 -1.83 -8.09 -5.86
C GLN A 49 -2.90 -7.75 -4.84
N VAL A 50 -3.56 -8.78 -4.31
CA VAL A 50 -4.56 -8.63 -3.26
C VAL A 50 -4.14 -9.49 -2.06
N GLU A 51 -3.99 -8.83 -0.92
CA GLU A 51 -3.73 -9.49 0.36
C GLU A 51 -4.90 -9.27 1.33
N THR A 52 -5.04 -10.17 2.31
CA THR A 52 -6.07 -10.06 3.34
C THR A 52 -5.40 -9.74 4.67
N ILE A 53 -5.76 -8.58 5.22
CA ILE A 53 -5.30 -8.10 6.53
C ILE A 53 -6.49 -8.00 7.46
N GLN A 54 -6.32 -8.44 8.70
CA GLN A 54 -7.26 -8.19 9.79
C GLN A 54 -6.75 -7.03 10.65
N VAL A 55 -7.57 -6.00 10.80
CA VAL A 55 -7.33 -4.85 11.67
C VAL A 55 -8.53 -4.71 12.60
N ASN A 56 -8.30 -4.86 13.89
CA ASN A 56 -9.34 -4.91 14.90
C ASN A 56 -10.44 -5.95 14.56
N ASP A 57 -11.69 -5.52 14.44
CA ASP A 57 -12.84 -6.33 14.05
C ASP A 57 -13.14 -6.31 12.54
N ALA A 58 -12.34 -5.58 11.76
CA ALA A 58 -12.48 -5.45 10.32
C ALA A 58 -11.50 -6.34 9.55
N ILE A 59 -11.93 -6.79 8.38
CA ILE A 59 -11.11 -7.51 7.41
C ILE A 59 -10.95 -6.63 6.19
N PHE A 60 -9.70 -6.40 5.79
CA PHE A 60 -9.34 -5.63 4.61
C PHE A 60 -8.87 -6.55 3.49
N ARG A 61 -9.45 -6.39 2.30
CA ARG A 61 -8.88 -6.85 1.03
C ARG A 61 -8.00 -5.72 0.50
N LEU A 62 -6.73 -5.77 0.88
CA LEU A 62 -5.73 -4.79 0.46
C LEU A 62 -5.35 -5.04 -0.98
N GLN A 63 -5.75 -4.16 -1.87
CA GLN A 63 -5.27 -4.08 -3.25
C GLN A 63 -3.99 -3.26 -3.28
N LEU A 64 -2.88 -3.90 -3.56
CA LEU A 64 -1.57 -3.27 -3.59
C LEU A 64 -1.10 -3.11 -5.04
N TRP A 65 -0.74 -1.88 -5.39
CA TRP A 65 -0.31 -1.49 -6.73
C TRP A 65 1.13 -0.99 -6.68
N ASP A 66 2.05 -1.73 -7.31
CA ASP A 66 3.43 -1.31 -7.55
C ASP A 66 3.51 -0.55 -8.88
N THR A 67 4.08 0.65 -8.87
CA THR A 67 4.10 1.52 -10.05
C THR A 67 5.51 1.78 -10.57
N ALA A 68 5.61 2.04 -11.87
CA ALA A 68 6.85 2.50 -12.48
C ALA A 68 7.24 3.89 -11.93
N GLY A 69 8.50 4.05 -11.55
CA GLY A 69 9.03 5.33 -11.05
C GLY A 69 9.65 6.21 -12.12
N SER A 70 9.71 5.73 -13.38
CA SER A 70 10.31 6.49 -14.47
C SER A 70 9.38 7.61 -14.94
N GLU A 71 9.97 8.78 -15.19
CA GLU A 71 9.28 9.96 -15.75
C GLU A 71 8.55 9.67 -17.07
N LYS A 72 9.02 8.69 -17.84
CA LYS A 72 8.40 8.25 -19.09
C LYS A 72 7.01 7.64 -18.89
N PHE A 73 6.72 7.10 -17.71
CA PHE A 73 5.46 6.43 -17.40
C PHE A 73 4.56 7.25 -16.47
N ARG A 74 4.93 8.48 -16.10
CA ARG A 74 4.16 9.33 -15.17
C ARG A 74 2.70 9.55 -15.61
N SER A 75 2.47 9.75 -16.89
CA SER A 75 1.11 9.93 -17.44
C SER A 75 0.24 8.68 -17.25
N ILE A 76 0.84 7.50 -17.33
CA ILE A 76 0.15 6.21 -17.09
C ILE A 76 -0.12 6.05 -15.59
N VAL A 77 0.87 6.36 -14.76
CA VAL A 77 0.76 6.24 -13.30
C VAL A 77 -0.32 7.15 -12.74
N ARG A 78 -0.55 8.33 -13.34
CA ARG A 78 -1.62 9.27 -12.93
C ARG A 78 -2.99 8.61 -12.84
N GLY A 79 -3.33 7.74 -13.78
CA GLY A 79 -4.60 7.02 -13.75
C GLY A 79 -4.76 6.07 -12.55
N TYR A 80 -3.67 5.72 -11.88
CA TYR A 80 -3.70 4.83 -10.73
C TYR A 80 -3.78 5.56 -9.38
N TYR A 81 -3.59 6.87 -9.32
CA TYR A 81 -3.80 7.64 -8.08
C TYR A 81 -5.28 7.72 -7.70
N ALA A 82 -6.16 7.81 -8.69
CA ALA A 82 -7.58 7.77 -8.45
C ALA A 82 -7.96 6.53 -7.65
N ASP A 83 -8.95 6.69 -6.78
CA ASP A 83 -9.45 5.62 -5.92
C ASP A 83 -8.38 4.97 -5.02
N SER A 84 -7.35 5.71 -4.62
CA SER A 84 -6.38 5.25 -3.64
C SER A 84 -6.73 5.72 -2.24
N ALA A 85 -6.86 4.78 -1.30
CA ALA A 85 -7.08 5.07 0.13
C ALA A 85 -5.77 5.44 0.83
N CYS A 86 -4.65 4.90 0.34
CA CYS A 86 -3.31 5.17 0.88
C CYS A 86 -2.27 5.20 -0.23
N CYS A 87 -1.37 6.18 -0.18
CA CYS A 87 -0.19 6.31 -1.03
C CYS A 87 1.08 6.12 -0.18
N LEU A 88 1.89 5.12 -0.54
CA LEU A 88 3.20 4.87 0.05
C LEU A 88 4.23 5.59 -0.80
N LEU A 89 4.72 6.74 -0.32
CA LEU A 89 5.72 7.56 -1.02
C LEU A 89 7.11 7.16 -0.57
N VAL A 90 7.90 6.63 -1.51
CA VAL A 90 9.20 6.00 -1.22
C VAL A 90 10.34 6.82 -1.80
N TYR A 91 11.36 7.08 -0.97
CA TYR A 91 12.67 7.55 -1.39
C TYR A 91 13.75 6.57 -0.92
N ASP A 92 14.97 6.72 -1.43
CA ASP A 92 16.15 5.94 -1.08
C ASP A 92 17.07 6.78 -0.21
N ILE A 93 17.37 6.37 1.02
CA ILE A 93 18.20 7.13 1.96
C ILE A 93 19.62 7.35 1.45
N THR A 94 20.05 6.59 0.43
CA THR A 94 21.37 6.71 -0.20
C THR A 94 21.36 7.57 -1.47
N ASN A 95 20.21 8.22 -1.79
CA ASN A 95 20.06 8.98 -3.03
C ASN A 95 19.35 10.31 -2.80
N GLN A 96 20.12 11.38 -2.66
CA GLN A 96 19.64 12.75 -2.45
C GLN A 96 18.58 13.17 -3.49
N LYS A 97 18.78 12.84 -4.76
CA LYS A 97 17.84 13.21 -5.84
C LYS A 97 16.44 12.66 -5.61
N SER A 98 16.33 11.43 -5.07
CA SER A 98 15.04 10.82 -4.77
C SER A 98 14.32 11.52 -3.62
N PHE A 99 15.06 12.10 -2.69
CA PHE A 99 14.52 12.93 -1.61
C PHE A 99 14.11 14.30 -2.13
N ASP A 100 14.93 14.95 -2.95
CA ASP A 100 14.63 16.23 -3.59
C ASP A 100 13.37 16.17 -4.47
N SER A 101 13.02 14.99 -4.99
CA SER A 101 11.82 14.76 -5.81
C SER A 101 10.53 14.65 -4.98
N LEU A 102 10.57 14.63 -3.65
CA LEU A 102 9.39 14.39 -2.81
C LEU A 102 8.30 15.44 -2.99
N ASP A 103 8.65 16.72 -3.08
CA ASP A 103 7.67 17.79 -3.28
C ASP A 103 6.85 17.56 -4.56
N TYR A 104 7.52 17.14 -5.66
CA TYR A 104 6.83 16.80 -6.91
C TYR A 104 5.84 15.63 -6.71
N TRP A 105 6.26 14.55 -6.03
CA TRP A 105 5.40 13.38 -5.82
C TRP A 105 4.22 13.70 -4.90
N ILE A 106 4.43 14.52 -3.87
CA ILE A 106 3.38 14.97 -2.95
C ILE A 106 2.31 15.78 -3.70
N GLU A 107 2.73 16.68 -4.60
CA GLU A 107 1.80 17.44 -5.46
C GLU A 107 1.04 16.53 -6.42
N GLU A 108 1.71 15.56 -7.06
CA GLU A 108 1.06 14.59 -7.94
C GLU A 108 0.01 13.76 -7.18
N ILE A 109 0.31 13.29 -5.96
CA ILE A 109 -0.65 12.58 -5.12
C ILE A 109 -1.85 13.48 -4.79
N LYS A 110 -1.61 14.69 -4.29
CA LYS A 110 -2.67 15.63 -3.88
C LYS A 110 -3.59 16.03 -5.03
N ASN A 111 -3.04 16.21 -6.23
CA ASN A 111 -3.79 16.64 -7.40
C ASN A 111 -4.59 15.52 -8.07
N ASN A 112 -4.19 14.25 -7.89
CA ASN A 112 -4.77 13.12 -8.63
C ASN A 112 -5.45 12.07 -7.73
N SER A 113 -5.35 12.19 -6.41
CA SER A 113 -6.01 11.29 -5.46
C SER A 113 -7.22 11.95 -4.79
N HIS A 114 -7.99 11.14 -4.06
CA HIS A 114 -9.07 11.67 -3.23
C HIS A 114 -8.50 12.54 -2.09
N LYS A 115 -9.22 13.60 -1.70
CA LYS A 115 -8.81 14.56 -0.65
C LYS A 115 -8.47 13.93 0.71
N ASN A 116 -9.01 12.76 1.00
CA ASN A 116 -8.80 12.01 2.24
C ASN A 116 -7.79 10.87 2.07
N VAL A 117 -6.99 10.87 0.98
CA VAL A 117 -5.93 9.89 0.79
C VAL A 117 -4.93 9.96 1.96
N GLU A 118 -4.61 8.81 2.52
CA GLU A 118 -3.56 8.72 3.53
C GLU A 118 -2.21 8.66 2.84
N MET A 119 -1.23 9.46 3.29
CA MET A 119 0.12 9.42 2.76
C MET A 119 1.10 8.95 3.83
N ILE A 120 1.97 8.00 3.47
CA ILE A 120 3.04 7.49 4.33
C ILE A 120 4.37 7.73 3.61
N LEU A 121 5.28 8.45 4.24
CA LEU A 121 6.63 8.67 3.74
C LEU A 121 7.55 7.53 4.19
N ILE A 122 8.33 6.98 3.26
CA ILE A 122 9.18 5.81 3.49
C ILE A 122 10.60 6.11 3.01
N GLY A 123 11.56 6.19 3.93
CA GLY A 123 13.00 6.16 3.66
C GLY A 123 13.46 4.71 3.53
N ASN A 124 13.62 4.21 2.31
CA ASN A 124 13.99 2.82 2.08
C ASN A 124 15.51 2.64 2.00
N LYS A 125 15.97 1.40 2.16
CA LYS A 125 17.36 0.93 2.15
C LYS A 125 18.16 1.36 3.39
N CYS A 126 17.51 1.46 4.56
CA CYS A 126 18.20 1.78 5.81
C CYS A 126 19.26 0.74 6.22
N ASP A 127 19.30 -0.43 5.56
CA ASP A 127 20.40 -1.40 5.66
C ASP A 127 21.73 -0.90 5.09
N LYS A 128 21.70 0.17 4.28
CA LYS A 128 22.87 0.80 3.66
C LYS A 128 23.36 2.03 4.42
N GLU A 129 23.46 1.93 5.74
CA GLU A 129 23.82 3.04 6.62
C GLU A 129 25.14 3.73 6.23
N ASN A 130 26.12 2.96 5.76
CA ASN A 130 27.43 3.51 5.31
C ASN A 130 27.35 4.32 4.00
N GLU A 131 26.24 4.21 3.25
CA GLU A 131 25.99 4.95 2.02
C GLU A 131 24.95 6.06 2.23
N ARG A 132 24.48 6.31 3.46
CA ARG A 132 23.44 7.28 3.79
C ARG A 132 23.80 8.68 3.30
N GLN A 133 22.86 9.35 2.66
CA GLN A 133 22.91 10.76 2.23
C GLN A 133 21.79 11.60 2.88
N ILE A 134 20.72 10.97 3.34
CA ILE A 134 19.57 11.64 3.97
C ILE A 134 19.46 11.12 5.40
N GLU A 135 19.55 12.04 6.36
CA GLU A 135 19.38 11.70 7.77
C GLU A 135 17.93 11.33 8.08
N GLU A 136 17.69 10.48 9.08
CA GLU A 136 16.36 10.09 9.51
C GLU A 136 15.52 11.30 9.91
N THR A 137 16.15 12.28 10.58
CA THR A 137 15.53 13.55 10.99
C THR A 137 15.01 14.39 9.83
N ASP A 138 15.64 14.32 8.64
CA ASP A 138 15.17 15.05 7.45
C ASP A 138 13.87 14.41 6.92
N GLY A 139 13.80 13.08 6.96
CA GLY A 139 12.59 12.33 6.63
C GLY A 139 11.45 12.62 7.59
N GLU A 140 11.73 12.63 8.91
CA GLU A 140 10.74 12.99 9.95
C GLU A 140 10.22 14.40 9.78
N PHE A 141 11.12 15.38 9.61
CA PHE A 141 10.74 16.79 9.38
C PHE A 141 9.88 16.97 8.13
N THR A 142 10.24 16.30 7.04
CA THR A 142 9.45 16.34 5.80
C THR A 142 8.06 15.74 6.01
N ALA A 143 7.98 14.60 6.69
CA ALA A 143 6.71 13.95 6.98
C ALA A 143 5.82 14.82 7.87
N GLU A 144 6.37 15.44 8.92
CA GLU A 144 5.64 16.35 9.80
C GLU A 144 5.10 17.55 9.04
N ARG A 145 5.91 18.18 8.18
CA ARG A 145 5.54 19.33 7.35
C ARG A 145 4.31 19.07 6.47
N TYR A 146 4.16 17.83 5.98
CA TYR A 146 3.06 17.45 5.11
C TYR A 146 1.96 16.63 5.81
N GLY A 147 2.05 16.44 7.13
CA GLY A 147 1.09 15.67 7.93
C GLY A 147 1.07 14.19 7.61
N MET A 148 2.23 13.62 7.25
CA MET A 148 2.39 12.20 6.92
C MET A 148 2.97 11.42 8.11
N LYS A 149 2.77 10.10 8.14
CA LYS A 149 3.57 9.21 8.97
C LYS A 149 4.86 8.85 8.25
N PHE A 150 5.97 8.87 8.97
CA PHE A 150 7.29 8.46 8.49
C PHE A 150 7.68 7.08 9.00
N PHE A 151 8.36 6.33 8.13
CA PHE A 151 9.07 5.10 8.44
C PHE A 151 10.38 5.03 7.67
N GLU A 152 11.46 4.62 8.31
CA GLU A 152 12.56 4.00 7.60
C GLU A 152 12.31 2.50 7.41
N SER A 153 12.76 1.96 6.30
CA SER A 153 12.57 0.55 5.95
C SER A 153 13.74 -0.05 5.20
N SER A 154 13.83 -1.36 5.24
CA SER A 154 14.70 -2.14 4.37
C SER A 154 13.95 -3.28 3.72
N ALA A 155 13.77 -3.20 2.40
CA ALA A 155 13.22 -4.31 1.64
C ALA A 155 14.16 -5.54 1.66
N LEU A 156 15.48 -5.33 1.82
CA LEU A 156 16.47 -6.40 1.92
C LEU A 156 16.26 -7.23 3.19
N THR A 157 16.22 -6.58 4.35
CA THR A 157 16.10 -7.25 5.65
C THR A 157 14.67 -7.54 6.05
N GLY A 158 13.70 -6.80 5.50
CA GLY A 158 12.28 -6.84 5.87
C GLY A 158 11.93 -5.85 6.99
N TYR A 159 12.89 -5.03 7.44
CA TYR A 159 12.67 -4.06 8.52
C TYR A 159 11.56 -3.07 8.17
N ASN A 160 10.60 -2.91 9.07
CA ASN A 160 9.41 -2.06 8.98
C ASN A 160 8.47 -2.34 7.77
N ILE A 161 8.71 -3.38 6.94
CA ILE A 161 7.87 -3.61 5.76
C ILE A 161 6.44 -3.96 6.16
N LYS A 162 6.26 -4.86 7.11
CA LYS A 162 4.92 -5.26 7.56
C LYS A 162 4.21 -4.14 8.31
N GLU A 163 4.93 -3.43 9.15
CA GLU A 163 4.49 -2.33 10.00
C GLU A 163 3.89 -1.19 9.16
N ILE A 164 4.50 -0.85 8.02
CA ILE A 164 4.01 0.17 7.09
C ILE A 164 2.60 -0.17 6.59
N PHE A 165 2.38 -1.39 6.12
CA PHE A 165 1.07 -1.80 5.59
C PHE A 165 0.02 -1.94 6.69
N GLU A 166 0.40 -2.47 7.86
CA GLU A 166 -0.48 -2.55 9.02
C GLU A 166 -0.90 -1.16 9.51
N TYR A 167 0.05 -0.21 9.58
CA TYR A 167 -0.25 1.18 9.94
C TYR A 167 -1.22 1.82 8.94
N GLY A 168 -0.95 1.68 7.63
CA GLY A 168 -1.82 2.22 6.59
C GLY A 168 -3.25 1.68 6.69
N CYS A 169 -3.42 0.36 6.84
CA CYS A 169 -4.73 -0.25 7.03
C CYS A 169 -5.41 0.21 8.32
N LYS A 170 -4.66 0.35 9.42
CA LYS A 170 -5.20 0.87 10.69
C LYS A 170 -5.68 2.30 10.53
N LYS A 171 -4.93 3.14 9.82
CA LYS A 171 -5.27 4.55 9.60
C LYS A 171 -6.51 4.70 8.71
N VAL A 172 -6.60 3.90 7.65
CA VAL A 172 -7.81 3.84 6.82
C VAL A 172 -9.02 3.37 7.65
N TYR A 173 -8.85 2.39 8.53
CA TYR A 173 -9.92 1.95 9.45
C TYR A 173 -10.39 3.08 10.38
N GLU A 174 -9.45 3.81 10.99
CA GLU A 174 -9.78 4.99 11.81
C GLU A 174 -10.58 6.03 11.01
N ASN A 175 -10.19 6.28 9.76
CA ASN A 175 -10.89 7.20 8.88
C ASN A 175 -12.31 6.71 8.51
N ILE A 176 -12.50 5.39 8.35
CA ILE A 176 -13.84 4.78 8.16
C ILE A 176 -14.71 5.01 9.40
N VAL A 177 -14.19 4.68 10.59
CA VAL A 177 -14.93 4.81 11.85
C VAL A 177 -15.29 6.27 12.12
N ASN A 178 -14.40 7.20 11.78
CA ASN A 178 -14.62 8.65 11.94
C ASN A 178 -15.49 9.26 10.83
N GLY A 179 -16.03 8.47 9.91
CA GLY A 179 -16.91 8.93 8.83
C GLY A 179 -16.26 9.85 7.80
N LYS A 180 -14.93 9.76 7.63
CA LYS A 180 -14.22 10.56 6.62
C LYS A 180 -14.49 10.11 5.18
N TYR A 181 -14.97 8.88 4.99
CA TYR A 181 -15.34 8.32 3.70
C TYR A 181 -16.85 8.19 3.59
N ASP A 182 -17.42 8.62 2.49
CA ASP A 182 -18.82 8.34 2.13
C ASP A 182 -18.85 6.96 1.45
N LEU A 183 -19.10 5.91 2.25
CA LEU A 183 -19.11 4.52 1.79
C LEU A 183 -20.46 4.10 1.19
N ASP A 184 -21.48 4.92 1.31
CA ASP A 184 -22.81 4.67 0.75
C ASP A 184 -22.92 5.23 -0.68
N ASN A 185 -21.98 6.07 -1.09
CA ASN A 185 -21.87 6.58 -2.45
C ASN A 185 -21.17 5.53 -3.36
N GLU A 186 -21.83 5.21 -4.48
CA GLU A 186 -21.29 4.25 -5.47
C GLU A 186 -20.02 4.74 -6.18
N ASP A 187 -19.66 6.01 -6.01
CA ASP A 187 -18.46 6.63 -6.61
C ASP A 187 -17.17 6.24 -5.93
N HIS A 188 -17.02 5.23 -5.19
CA HIS A 188 -15.82 4.67 -4.51
C HIS A 188 -14.48 5.42 -4.71
N SER A 189 -14.53 6.72 -5.05
CA SER A 189 -13.37 7.57 -5.37
C SER A 189 -12.36 7.73 -4.22
N CYS A 190 -12.78 7.37 -2.99
CA CYS A 190 -11.92 7.36 -1.81
C CYS A 190 -11.01 6.12 -1.71
N GLY A 191 -11.09 5.17 -2.65
CA GLY A 191 -10.31 3.92 -2.62
C GLY A 191 -10.70 2.93 -1.52
N VAL A 192 -11.87 3.13 -0.91
CA VAL A 192 -12.45 2.24 0.11
C VAL A 192 -13.83 1.82 -0.35
N GLU A 193 -14.09 0.52 -0.35
CA GLU A 193 -15.40 -0.07 -0.67
C GLU A 193 -15.80 -1.04 0.44
N ARG A 194 -17.02 -0.89 0.96
CA ARG A 194 -17.62 -1.89 1.86
C ARG A 194 -18.08 -3.09 1.04
N LEU A 195 -17.63 -4.28 1.41
CA LEU A 195 -18.04 -5.51 0.73
C LEU A 195 -19.14 -6.23 1.50
N ASP A 196 -20.28 -6.46 0.83
CA ASP A 196 -21.35 -7.28 1.38
C ASP A 196 -21.03 -8.77 1.21
N LYS A 197 -21.11 -9.55 2.29
CA LYS A 197 -20.94 -11.01 2.25
C LYS A 197 -21.87 -11.71 1.27
N ASN A 198 -23.04 -11.12 1.00
CA ASN A 198 -24.03 -11.68 0.07
C ASN A 198 -23.67 -11.46 -1.40
N LYS A 199 -22.86 -10.44 -1.73
CA LYS A 199 -22.35 -10.23 -3.11
C LYS A 199 -21.27 -11.25 -3.50
N GLU A 200 -20.59 -11.89 -2.55
CA GLU A 200 -19.61 -12.96 -2.82
C GLU A 200 -20.24 -14.18 -3.51
N ASN A 201 -21.52 -14.45 -3.25
CA ASN A 201 -22.25 -15.57 -3.86
C ASN A 201 -22.56 -15.36 -5.36
N ASN A 202 -22.50 -14.11 -5.84
CA ASN A 202 -22.80 -13.71 -7.22
C ASN A 202 -21.56 -13.50 -8.09
N LEU A 203 -20.37 -13.86 -7.60
CA LEU A 203 -19.14 -13.83 -8.42
C LEU A 203 -19.23 -14.87 -9.54
N ASN A 204 -18.78 -14.47 -10.75
CA ASN A 204 -18.72 -15.40 -11.86
C ASN A 204 -17.72 -16.56 -11.56
N PRO A 205 -17.79 -17.70 -12.28
CA PRO A 205 -16.95 -18.87 -11.98
C PRO A 205 -15.45 -18.59 -11.97
N ALA A 206 -14.94 -17.72 -12.84
CA ALA A 206 -13.53 -17.34 -12.89
C ALA A 206 -13.10 -16.51 -11.67
N GLN A 207 -13.97 -15.65 -11.16
CA GLN A 207 -13.74 -14.88 -9.94
C GLN A 207 -13.82 -15.79 -8.69
N LYS A 208 -14.72 -16.80 -8.67
CA LYS A 208 -14.81 -17.81 -7.61
C LYS A 208 -13.55 -18.67 -7.53
N ILE A 209 -12.98 -19.06 -8.67
CA ILE A 209 -11.76 -19.88 -8.73
C ILE A 209 -10.57 -19.11 -8.15
N LYS A 210 -10.36 -17.83 -8.54
CA LYS A 210 -9.33 -16.97 -7.93
C LYS A 210 -9.51 -16.83 -6.41
N PHE A 211 -10.75 -16.74 -5.97
CA PHE A 211 -11.13 -16.61 -4.56
C PHE A 211 -10.79 -17.87 -3.75
N THR A 212 -11.08 -19.06 -4.31
CA THR A 212 -10.82 -20.35 -3.66
C THR A 212 -9.32 -20.65 -3.58
N LEU A 213 -8.55 -20.35 -4.61
CA LEU A 213 -7.09 -20.54 -4.64
C LEU A 213 -6.38 -19.66 -3.59
N GLN A 214 -6.88 -18.46 -3.32
CA GLN A 214 -6.36 -17.61 -2.27
C GLN A 214 -6.67 -18.13 -0.86
N LYS A 215 -7.89 -18.67 -0.62
CA LYS A 215 -8.26 -19.32 0.66
C LYS A 215 -7.37 -20.54 0.98
N ASP A 216 -7.02 -21.32 -0.01
CA ASP A 216 -6.19 -22.52 0.18
C ASP A 216 -4.72 -22.18 0.45
N ASN A 217 -4.20 -21.10 -0.11
CA ASN A 217 -2.87 -20.59 0.18
C ASN A 217 -2.75 -20.05 1.62
N VAL A 218 -3.78 -19.37 2.12
CA VAL A 218 -3.83 -18.90 3.52
C VAL A 218 -3.89 -20.07 4.51
N LYS A 219 -4.67 -21.12 4.20
CA LYS A 219 -4.73 -22.34 5.03
C LYS A 219 -3.42 -23.10 5.05
N LYS A 220 -2.71 -23.18 3.91
CA LYS A 220 -1.37 -23.84 3.83
C LYS A 220 -0.31 -23.06 4.64
N LYS A 221 -0.30 -21.72 4.61
CA LYS A 221 0.60 -20.90 5.44
C LYS A 221 0.32 -21.09 6.94
N LYS A 222 -0.95 -21.18 7.38
CA LYS A 222 -1.31 -21.44 8.79
C LYS A 222 -0.94 -22.85 9.28
N LYS A 223 -1.01 -23.87 8.41
CA LYS A 223 -0.57 -25.25 8.77
C LYS A 223 0.95 -25.35 8.90
N LYS A 224 1.75 -24.67 8.07
CA LYS A 224 3.23 -24.67 8.20
C LYS A 224 3.71 -23.97 9.48
N LYS A 225 2.99 -22.97 10.01
CA LYS A 225 3.35 -22.32 11.29
C LYS A 225 2.97 -23.10 12.57
N LYS A 226 2.21 -24.20 12.44
CA LYS A 226 1.86 -25.08 13.58
C LYS A 226 2.80 -26.29 13.73
N PHE A 227 3.77 -26.47 12.85
CA PHE A 227 4.72 -27.60 12.84
C PHE A 227 6.20 -27.15 12.88
N CYS A 228 6.48 -25.93 13.29
CA CYS A 228 7.81 -25.47 13.70
C CYS A 228 7.74 -24.98 15.12
#